data_1133db51c4a1679a4b0bead6922a9a3f
#
_entry.id   1133db51c4a1679a4b0bead6922a9a3f
#
_cell.length_a   1.000
_cell.length_b   1.000
_cell.length_c   1.000
_cell.angle_alpha   90.00
_cell.angle_beta   90.00
_cell.angle_gamma   90.00
#
_symmetry.space_group_name_H-M   'P 1'
#
loop_
_entity.id
_entity.type
_entity.pdbx_description
1 polymer ?
#
loop_
_entity_poly.entity_id
_entity_poly.type
_entity_poly.pdbx_seq_one_letter_code
_entity_poly.pdbx_strand_id
1 'polypeptide(L)'
;MKLSIQHYFEFLSLLVAIFNVRKLKNSFMIYFLPYLFLVLVVEVLTKYLYLTYAFSTNWIYNILNLISHFFYAFIFYRFSSTKEHKQTIILLTAMYIVSSLMYYSYTSFAFNNYIIAYGGIIQVIFSCLHFYEYLLHDNYVKEKHYSAGLIIAAGVLIFYSGVTICLSLYNYILLNKLMFFDTPLYNIIPRYLSIILYSCISIALIVWRKPMTTS
;
A
#
# COMPACT_ATOMS: atom_id res chain seq x y z
N MET A 1 -25.17 -5.83 5.48
CA MET A 1 -23.73 -5.63 5.70
C MET A 1 -23.42 -4.13 5.60
N LYS A 2 -23.09 -3.44 6.72
CA LYS A 2 -22.66 -2.03 6.65
C LYS A 2 -21.19 -1.99 6.21
N LEU A 3 -20.90 -1.34 5.09
CA LEU A 3 -19.54 -1.07 4.64
C LEU A 3 -18.90 -0.03 5.57
N SER A 4 -17.62 -0.18 5.90
CA SER A 4 -16.86 0.84 6.62
C SER A 4 -16.44 1.95 5.67
N ILE A 5 -16.18 3.14 6.20
CA ILE A 5 -15.85 4.34 5.40
C ILE A 5 -14.67 4.11 4.46
N GLN A 6 -13.68 3.30 4.85
CA GLN A 6 -12.52 2.96 4.01
C GLN A 6 -12.92 2.34 2.66
N HIS A 7 -13.93 1.44 2.64
CA HIS A 7 -14.36 0.78 1.39
C HIS A 7 -14.93 1.77 0.36
N TYR A 8 -15.51 2.88 0.81
CA TYR A 8 -15.95 3.93 -0.10
C TYR A 8 -14.77 4.63 -0.78
N PHE A 9 -13.65 4.83 -0.06
CA PHE A 9 -12.44 5.43 -0.63
C PHE A 9 -11.70 4.45 -1.56
N GLU A 10 -11.69 3.16 -1.23
CA GLU A 10 -11.19 2.09 -2.12
C GLU A 10 -11.99 2.06 -3.42
N PHE A 11 -13.33 2.06 -3.32
CA PHE A 11 -14.22 2.11 -4.48
C PHE A 11 -14.04 3.40 -5.28
N LEU A 12 -13.94 4.54 -4.62
CA LEU A 12 -13.70 5.83 -5.28
C LEU A 12 -12.38 5.81 -6.06
N SER A 13 -11.30 5.28 -5.47
CA SER A 13 -10.00 5.19 -6.14
C SER A 13 -10.06 4.26 -7.36
N LEU A 14 -10.81 3.17 -7.29
CA LEU A 14 -11.06 2.29 -8.43
C LEU A 14 -11.84 3.02 -9.53
N LEU A 15 -12.90 3.76 -9.19
CA LEU A 15 -13.65 4.57 -10.18
C LEU A 15 -12.74 5.60 -10.85
N VAL A 16 -11.91 6.30 -10.08
CA VAL A 16 -10.93 7.26 -10.63
C VAL A 16 -9.96 6.56 -11.59
N ALA A 17 -9.48 5.35 -11.28
CA ALA A 17 -8.63 4.57 -12.18
C ALA A 17 -9.37 4.21 -13.49
N ILE A 18 -10.63 3.78 -13.42
CA ILE A 18 -11.46 3.45 -14.58
C ILE A 18 -11.68 4.69 -15.46
N PHE A 19 -12.07 5.82 -14.90
CA PHE A 19 -12.28 7.06 -15.67
C PHE A 19 -11.01 7.58 -16.34
N ASN A 20 -9.84 7.32 -15.75
CA ASN A 20 -8.56 7.72 -16.30
C ASN A 20 -7.88 6.62 -17.15
N VAL A 21 -8.53 5.48 -17.42
CA VAL A 21 -7.93 4.35 -18.13
C VAL A 21 -7.28 4.71 -19.45
N ARG A 22 -7.92 5.59 -20.26
CA ARG A 22 -7.37 6.05 -21.55
C ARG A 22 -6.05 6.79 -21.38
N LYS A 23 -5.91 7.56 -20.31
CA LYS A 23 -4.71 8.32 -19.96
C LYS A 23 -3.59 7.42 -19.42
N LEU A 24 -3.97 6.34 -18.71
CA LEU A 24 -3.06 5.41 -18.06
C LEU A 24 -2.59 4.27 -18.98
N LYS A 25 -3.35 3.94 -20.03
CA LYS A 25 -3.20 2.75 -20.90
C LYS A 25 -1.76 2.45 -21.37
N ASN A 26 -0.96 3.48 -21.62
CA ASN A 26 0.41 3.31 -22.11
C ASN A 26 1.46 3.64 -21.04
N SER A 27 1.12 3.51 -19.77
CA SER A 27 2.02 3.75 -18.64
C SER A 27 1.91 2.61 -17.63
N PHE A 28 2.95 2.45 -16.80
CA PHE A 28 2.90 1.47 -15.71
C PHE A 28 1.82 1.80 -14.65
N MET A 29 1.30 3.02 -14.62
CA MET A 29 0.19 3.41 -13.74
C MET A 29 -1.12 2.67 -14.04
N ILE A 30 -1.26 2.04 -15.22
CA ILE A 30 -2.41 1.20 -15.55
C ILE A 30 -2.57 0.02 -14.59
N TYR A 31 -1.47 -0.47 -14.00
CA TYR A 31 -1.50 -1.58 -13.06
C TYR A 31 -2.18 -1.25 -11.72
N PHE A 32 -2.44 0.05 -11.44
CA PHE A 32 -3.30 0.42 -10.31
C PHE A 32 -4.73 -0.09 -10.48
N LEU A 33 -5.24 -0.19 -11.71
CA LEU A 33 -6.60 -0.65 -11.96
C LEU A 33 -6.85 -2.10 -11.49
N PRO A 34 -6.10 -3.12 -11.96
CA PRO A 34 -6.26 -4.48 -11.45
C PRO A 34 -5.91 -4.61 -9.97
N TYR A 35 -4.94 -3.84 -9.47
CA TYR A 35 -4.59 -3.85 -8.05
C TYR A 35 -5.73 -3.34 -7.17
N LEU A 36 -6.31 -2.17 -7.47
CA LEU A 36 -7.42 -1.59 -6.70
C LEU A 36 -8.67 -2.48 -6.77
N PHE A 37 -8.94 -3.09 -7.94
CA PHE A 37 -10.01 -4.06 -8.08
C PHE A 37 -9.80 -5.28 -7.18
N LEU A 38 -8.58 -5.84 -7.16
CA LEU A 38 -8.23 -6.98 -6.32
C LEU A 38 -8.40 -6.63 -4.83
N VAL A 39 -7.89 -5.48 -4.38
CA VAL A 39 -8.04 -5.03 -2.98
C VAL A 39 -9.51 -4.95 -2.60
N LEU A 40 -10.33 -4.27 -3.40
CA LEU A 40 -11.76 -4.11 -3.12
C LEU A 40 -12.48 -5.46 -3.05
N VAL A 41 -12.19 -6.38 -3.98
CA VAL A 41 -12.77 -7.73 -3.98
C VAL A 41 -12.38 -8.50 -2.72
N VAL A 42 -11.10 -8.46 -2.34
CA VAL A 42 -10.61 -9.15 -1.15
C VAL A 42 -11.25 -8.57 0.11
N GLU A 43 -11.32 -7.26 0.26
CA GLU A 43 -11.91 -6.59 1.43
C GLU A 43 -13.42 -6.93 1.57
N VAL A 44 -14.18 -6.90 0.48
CA VAL A 44 -15.60 -7.26 0.50
C VAL A 44 -15.80 -8.75 0.78
N LEU A 45 -14.99 -9.61 0.15
CA LEU A 45 -15.06 -11.06 0.32
C LEU A 45 -14.71 -11.48 1.74
N THR A 46 -13.62 -10.98 2.31
CA THR A 46 -13.19 -11.30 3.67
C THR A 46 -14.23 -10.87 4.70
N LYS A 47 -14.81 -9.69 4.51
CA LYS A 47 -15.88 -9.21 5.37
C LYS A 47 -17.14 -10.08 5.26
N TYR A 48 -17.51 -10.51 4.05
CA TYR A 48 -18.65 -11.41 3.84
C TYR A 48 -18.40 -12.79 4.49
N LEU A 49 -17.23 -13.39 4.29
CA LEU A 49 -16.86 -14.69 4.87
C LEU A 49 -16.84 -14.63 6.40
N TYR A 50 -16.31 -13.57 6.97
CA TYR A 50 -16.28 -13.38 8.43
C TYR A 50 -17.67 -13.25 9.02
N LEU A 51 -18.56 -12.43 8.41
CA LEU A 51 -19.91 -12.18 8.95
C LEU A 51 -20.86 -13.35 8.74
N THR A 52 -20.72 -14.11 7.66
CA THR A 52 -21.67 -15.17 7.30
C THR A 52 -21.25 -16.52 7.87
N TYR A 53 -19.95 -16.81 7.89
CA TYR A 53 -19.45 -18.14 8.24
C TYR A 53 -18.52 -18.14 9.46
N ALA A 54 -18.27 -16.99 10.10
CA ALA A 54 -17.27 -16.82 11.17
C ALA A 54 -15.88 -17.37 10.79
N PHE A 55 -15.56 -17.35 9.47
CA PHE A 55 -14.36 -17.94 8.93
C PHE A 55 -13.15 -17.04 9.19
N SER A 56 -12.03 -17.64 9.64
CA SER A 56 -10.79 -16.88 9.81
C SER A 56 -10.23 -16.44 8.47
N THR A 57 -10.12 -15.13 8.27
CA THR A 57 -9.66 -14.50 7.03
C THR A 57 -8.18 -14.09 7.06
N ASN A 58 -7.46 -14.46 8.11
CA ASN A 58 -6.06 -14.07 8.33
C ASN A 58 -5.13 -14.44 7.17
N TRP A 59 -5.27 -15.64 6.63
CA TRP A 59 -4.46 -16.11 5.52
C TRP A 59 -4.70 -15.30 4.23
N ILE A 60 -5.93 -14.82 4.00
CA ILE A 60 -6.28 -13.99 2.84
C ILE A 60 -5.57 -12.63 2.98
N TYR A 61 -5.59 -12.04 4.17
CA TYR A 61 -4.87 -10.78 4.43
C TYR A 61 -3.35 -10.95 4.33
N ASN A 62 -2.79 -12.08 4.73
CA ASN A 62 -1.37 -12.36 4.56
C ASN A 62 -0.97 -12.39 3.07
N ILE A 63 -1.80 -13.02 2.22
CA ILE A 63 -1.59 -13.03 0.76
C ILE A 63 -1.76 -11.63 0.19
N LEU A 64 -2.79 -10.89 0.59
CA LEU A 64 -3.00 -9.52 0.13
C LEU A 64 -1.82 -8.62 0.50
N ASN A 65 -1.29 -8.72 1.71
CA ASN A 65 -0.11 -7.97 2.13
C ASN A 65 1.11 -8.28 1.27
N LEU A 66 1.33 -9.56 0.94
CA LEU A 66 2.42 -9.97 0.06
C LEU A 66 2.24 -9.36 -1.35
N ILE A 67 1.05 -9.46 -1.93
CA ILE A 67 0.72 -8.86 -3.23
C ILE A 67 0.91 -7.35 -3.20
N SER A 68 0.42 -6.68 -2.14
CA SER A 68 0.57 -5.22 -1.98
C SER A 68 2.03 -4.81 -1.88
N HIS A 69 2.85 -5.60 -1.17
CA HIS A 69 4.29 -5.34 -1.07
C HIS A 69 4.97 -5.41 -2.44
N PHE A 70 4.70 -6.45 -3.22
CA PHE A 70 5.21 -6.57 -4.59
C PHE A 70 4.73 -5.44 -5.49
N PHE A 71 3.46 -5.09 -5.37
CA PHE A 71 2.89 -4.03 -6.18
C PHE A 71 3.58 -2.68 -5.93
N TYR A 72 3.72 -2.26 -4.67
CA TYR A 72 4.39 -1.00 -4.36
C TYR A 72 5.90 -1.05 -4.67
N ALA A 73 6.57 -2.18 -4.43
CA ALA A 73 7.96 -2.36 -4.85
C ALA A 73 8.12 -2.17 -6.37
N PHE A 74 7.21 -2.76 -7.18
CA PHE A 74 7.18 -2.56 -8.62
C PHE A 74 6.93 -1.08 -8.99
N ILE A 75 6.01 -0.41 -8.34
CA ILE A 75 5.71 1.01 -8.60
C ILE A 75 6.93 1.88 -8.30
N PHE A 76 7.59 1.72 -7.14
CA PHE A 76 8.78 2.47 -6.79
C PHE A 76 9.98 2.14 -7.71
N TYR A 77 10.13 0.87 -8.10
CA TYR A 77 11.14 0.46 -9.08
C TYR A 77 10.94 1.18 -10.43
N ARG A 78 9.70 1.36 -10.86
CA ARG A 78 9.37 2.06 -12.12
C ARG A 78 9.54 3.58 -12.02
N PHE A 79 9.35 4.16 -10.85
CA PHE A 79 9.62 5.57 -10.61
C PHE A 79 11.11 5.87 -10.46
N SER A 80 11.89 4.95 -9.91
CA SER A 80 13.32 5.17 -9.68
C SER A 80 14.08 5.29 -11.00
N SER A 81 14.97 6.28 -11.09
CA SER A 81 15.83 6.52 -12.23
C SER A 81 17.21 5.89 -12.06
N THR A 82 17.72 5.84 -10.80
CA THR A 82 19.07 5.39 -10.51
C THR A 82 19.15 3.86 -10.40
N LYS A 83 20.25 3.29 -10.91
CA LYS A 83 20.50 1.84 -10.85
C LYS A 83 20.63 1.35 -9.40
N GLU A 84 21.25 2.15 -8.55
CA GLU A 84 21.48 1.83 -7.13
C GLU A 84 20.16 1.69 -6.37
N HIS A 85 19.24 2.65 -6.53
CA HIS A 85 17.92 2.56 -5.89
C HIS A 85 17.12 1.36 -6.39
N LYS A 86 17.16 1.06 -7.70
CA LYS A 86 16.52 -0.14 -8.26
C LYS A 86 17.06 -1.42 -7.64
N GLN A 87 18.37 -1.52 -7.47
CA GLN A 87 19.01 -2.66 -6.81
C GLN A 87 18.61 -2.77 -5.35
N THR A 88 18.56 -1.65 -4.62
CA THR A 88 18.10 -1.61 -3.23
C THR A 88 16.65 -2.09 -3.10
N ILE A 89 15.74 -1.65 -3.99
CA ILE A 89 14.34 -2.09 -4.01
C ILE A 89 14.26 -3.60 -4.23
N ILE A 90 15.00 -4.14 -5.20
CA ILE A 90 15.03 -5.59 -5.50
C ILE A 90 15.56 -6.36 -4.29
N LEU A 91 16.68 -5.92 -3.69
CA LEU A 91 17.30 -6.59 -2.54
C LEU A 91 16.35 -6.65 -1.35
N LEU A 92 15.78 -5.51 -0.95
CA LEU A 92 14.86 -5.43 0.19
C LEU A 92 13.57 -6.21 -0.06
N THR A 93 13.07 -6.22 -1.30
CA THR A 93 11.91 -7.05 -1.67
C THR A 93 12.25 -8.54 -1.56
N ALA A 94 13.42 -8.97 -2.03
CA ALA A 94 13.87 -10.35 -1.91
C ALA A 94 14.01 -10.76 -0.43
N MET A 95 14.59 -9.90 0.42
CA MET A 95 14.68 -10.14 1.87
C MET A 95 13.30 -10.30 2.51
N TYR A 96 12.34 -9.47 2.13
CA TYR A 96 10.96 -9.59 2.63
C TYR A 96 10.30 -10.91 2.23
N ILE A 97 10.48 -11.34 0.97
CA ILE A 97 9.94 -12.61 0.48
C ILE A 97 10.51 -13.79 1.27
N VAL A 98 11.84 -13.85 1.40
CA VAL A 98 12.52 -14.94 2.12
C VAL A 98 12.03 -14.98 3.57
N SER A 99 11.99 -13.84 4.26
CA SER A 99 11.51 -13.75 5.65
C SER A 99 10.05 -14.19 5.78
N SER A 100 9.20 -13.78 4.83
CA SER A 100 7.78 -14.14 4.82
C SER A 100 7.58 -15.64 4.57
N LEU A 101 8.29 -16.21 3.60
CA LEU A 101 8.22 -17.65 3.30
C LEU A 101 8.70 -18.49 4.47
N MET A 102 9.84 -18.13 5.08
CA MET A 102 10.35 -18.80 6.28
C MET A 102 9.33 -18.76 7.40
N TYR A 103 8.75 -17.60 7.68
CA TYR A 103 7.76 -17.46 8.73
C TYR A 103 6.50 -18.30 8.47
N TYR A 104 5.91 -18.20 7.28
CA TYR A 104 4.69 -18.92 6.96
C TYR A 104 4.88 -20.44 6.90
N SER A 105 6.08 -20.93 6.59
CA SER A 105 6.38 -22.36 6.66
C SER A 105 6.35 -22.91 8.09
N TYR A 106 6.65 -22.06 9.10
CA TYR A 106 6.61 -22.46 10.50
C TYR A 106 5.26 -22.26 11.20
N THR A 107 4.42 -21.33 10.73
CA THR A 107 3.24 -20.85 11.49
C THR A 107 1.90 -21.16 10.84
N SER A 108 1.86 -22.01 9.82
CA SER A 108 0.61 -22.40 9.13
C SER A 108 -0.25 -21.19 8.72
N PHE A 109 0.36 -20.13 8.20
CA PHE A 109 -0.30 -18.89 7.75
C PHE A 109 -1.05 -18.10 8.85
N ALA A 110 -0.68 -18.27 10.13
CA ALA A 110 -1.22 -17.43 11.19
C ALA A 110 -0.94 -15.94 10.93
N PHE A 111 -1.87 -15.07 11.34
CA PHE A 111 -1.67 -13.63 11.22
C PHE A 111 -0.48 -13.17 12.06
N ASN A 112 0.44 -12.44 11.44
CA ASN A 112 1.65 -12.01 12.11
C ASN A 112 1.93 -10.52 11.97
N ASN A 113 1.77 -9.82 13.06
CA ASN A 113 2.05 -8.40 13.14
C ASN A 113 3.51 -8.05 12.80
N TYR A 114 4.48 -8.91 13.14
CA TYR A 114 5.90 -8.62 12.92
C TYR A 114 6.30 -8.65 11.45
N ILE A 115 5.82 -9.66 10.68
CA ILE A 115 6.09 -9.72 9.23
C ILE A 115 5.43 -8.55 8.50
N ILE A 116 4.20 -8.19 8.90
CA ILE A 116 3.50 -7.04 8.31
C ILE A 116 4.22 -5.73 8.65
N ALA A 117 4.66 -5.57 9.91
CA ALA A 117 5.43 -4.41 10.34
C ALA A 117 6.79 -4.33 9.62
N TYR A 118 7.48 -5.46 9.45
CA TYR A 118 8.73 -5.51 8.69
C TYR A 118 8.53 -5.09 7.23
N GLY A 119 7.50 -5.61 6.56
CA GLY A 119 7.13 -5.17 5.21
C GLY A 119 6.80 -3.68 5.17
N GLY A 120 6.12 -3.17 6.21
CA GLY A 120 5.80 -1.74 6.34
C GLY A 120 7.05 -0.86 6.43
N ILE A 121 8.07 -1.26 7.21
CA ILE A 121 9.35 -0.55 7.28
C ILE A 121 10.01 -0.47 5.91
N ILE A 122 10.01 -1.56 5.14
CA ILE A 122 10.59 -1.58 3.79
C ILE A 122 9.84 -0.62 2.86
N GLN A 123 8.50 -0.54 2.94
CA GLN A 123 7.73 0.42 2.14
C GLN A 123 8.02 1.88 2.53
N VAL A 124 8.26 2.15 3.80
CA VAL A 124 8.73 3.46 4.28
C VAL A 124 10.09 3.80 3.66
N ILE A 125 11.03 2.83 3.64
CA ILE A 125 12.34 3.03 2.99
C ILE A 125 12.17 3.34 1.50
N PHE A 126 11.32 2.61 0.76
CA PHE A 126 11.08 2.90 -0.66
C PHE A 126 10.52 4.31 -0.88
N SER A 127 9.59 4.74 -0.04
CA SER A 127 9.05 6.10 -0.09
C SER A 127 10.12 7.15 0.17
N CYS A 128 10.95 6.95 1.20
CA CYS A 128 12.07 7.85 1.51
C CYS A 128 13.11 7.91 0.38
N LEU A 129 13.46 6.78 -0.24
CA LEU A 129 14.35 6.74 -1.41
C LEU A 129 13.77 7.54 -2.58
N HIS A 130 12.46 7.44 -2.82
CA HIS A 130 11.80 8.20 -3.88
C HIS A 130 11.81 9.71 -3.60
N PHE A 131 11.55 10.13 -2.34
CA PHE A 131 11.68 11.54 -1.93
C PHE A 131 13.11 12.05 -2.09
N TYR A 132 14.10 11.25 -1.67
CA TYR A 132 15.51 11.60 -1.81
C TYR A 132 15.90 11.79 -3.28
N GLU A 133 15.49 10.88 -4.16
CA GLU A 133 15.73 10.97 -5.60
C GLU A 133 15.11 12.23 -6.21
N TYR A 134 13.89 12.56 -5.79
CA TYR A 134 13.19 13.76 -6.22
C TYR A 134 13.91 15.05 -5.81
N LEU A 135 14.44 15.11 -4.60
CA LEU A 135 15.13 16.30 -4.08
C LEU A 135 16.49 16.53 -4.72
N LEU A 136 17.18 15.47 -5.15
CA LEU A 136 18.51 15.58 -5.76
C LEU A 136 18.49 16.01 -7.23
N HIS A 137 17.39 15.80 -7.94
CA HIS A 137 17.32 16.03 -9.37
C HIS A 137 16.43 17.23 -9.71
N ASP A 138 17.03 18.42 -9.91
CA ASP A 138 16.32 19.67 -10.24
C ASP A 138 15.42 19.54 -11.49
N ASN A 139 15.73 18.64 -12.42
CA ASN A 139 14.92 18.39 -13.61
C ASN A 139 13.58 17.70 -13.30
N TYR A 140 13.47 16.97 -12.19
CA TYR A 140 12.24 16.27 -11.79
C TYR A 140 11.14 17.24 -11.35
N VAL A 141 11.51 18.39 -10.79
CA VAL A 141 10.55 19.44 -10.39
C VAL A 141 9.75 19.94 -11.60
N LYS A 142 10.34 19.91 -12.79
CA LYS A 142 9.71 20.38 -14.05
C LYS A 142 8.81 19.34 -14.70
N GLU A 143 8.95 18.06 -14.38
CA GLU A 143 8.21 16.99 -15.04
C GLU A 143 7.03 16.52 -14.20
N LYS A 144 5.81 16.82 -14.66
CA LYS A 144 4.53 16.56 -13.93
C LYS A 144 4.26 15.08 -13.60
N HIS A 145 4.92 14.12 -14.25
CA HIS A 145 4.74 12.71 -13.91
C HIS A 145 5.39 12.33 -12.57
N TYR A 146 6.47 13.02 -12.15
CA TYR A 146 7.07 12.84 -10.83
C TYR A 146 6.19 13.33 -9.69
N SER A 147 5.33 14.35 -9.94
CA SER A 147 4.36 14.82 -8.94
C SER A 147 3.40 13.70 -8.51
N ALA A 148 2.98 12.84 -9.43
CA ALA A 148 2.14 11.69 -9.10
C ALA A 148 2.90 10.66 -8.23
N GLY A 149 4.17 10.42 -8.53
CA GLY A 149 5.06 9.56 -7.72
C GLY A 149 5.21 10.07 -6.29
N LEU A 150 5.42 11.39 -6.11
CA LEU A 150 5.50 12.00 -4.78
C LEU A 150 4.22 11.84 -3.96
N ILE A 151 3.06 12.04 -4.59
CA ILE A 151 1.78 11.89 -3.90
C ILE A 151 1.58 10.43 -3.47
N ILE A 152 1.93 9.46 -4.32
CA ILE A 152 1.89 8.04 -3.95
C ILE A 152 2.87 7.77 -2.81
N ALA A 153 4.12 8.25 -2.91
CA ALA A 153 5.13 8.06 -1.88
C ALA A 153 4.69 8.65 -0.53
N ALA A 154 4.06 9.84 -0.53
CA ALA A 154 3.51 10.44 0.68
C ALA A 154 2.40 9.57 1.30
N GLY A 155 1.46 9.09 0.48
CA GLY A 155 0.40 8.19 0.93
C GLY A 155 0.93 6.89 1.52
N VAL A 156 1.89 6.25 0.83
CA VAL A 156 2.56 5.02 1.27
C VAL A 156 3.35 5.26 2.55
N LEU A 157 4.10 6.35 2.65
CA LEU A 157 4.86 6.72 3.84
C LEU A 157 3.96 6.86 5.07
N ILE A 158 2.89 7.65 4.96
CA ILE A 158 1.95 7.90 6.07
C ILE A 158 1.25 6.60 6.46
N PHE A 159 0.76 5.84 5.49
CA PHE A 159 0.04 4.59 5.75
C PHE A 159 0.93 3.56 6.45
N TYR A 160 2.06 3.22 5.84
CA TYR A 160 2.90 2.13 6.36
C TYR A 160 3.64 2.51 7.63
N SER A 161 4.06 3.77 7.84
CA SER A 161 4.62 4.20 9.12
C SER A 161 3.59 4.08 10.24
N GLY A 162 2.37 4.57 10.02
CA GLY A 162 1.31 4.51 11.03
C GLY A 162 0.84 3.07 11.32
N VAL A 163 0.68 2.23 10.30
CA VAL A 163 0.34 0.81 10.47
C VAL A 163 1.46 0.06 11.20
N THR A 164 2.72 0.30 10.85
CA THR A 164 3.87 -0.33 11.51
C THR A 164 3.92 0.02 13.00
N ILE A 165 3.74 1.29 13.35
CA ILE A 165 3.68 1.73 14.76
C ILE A 165 2.51 1.04 15.47
N CYS A 166 1.32 1.04 14.85
CA CYS A 166 0.13 0.44 15.42
C CYS A 166 0.31 -1.06 15.69
N LEU A 167 0.91 -1.80 14.74
CA LEU A 167 1.17 -3.24 14.87
C LEU A 167 2.29 -3.54 15.90
N SER A 168 3.31 -2.70 15.98
CA SER A 168 4.37 -2.81 16.98
C SER A 168 3.83 -2.62 18.40
N LEU A 169 2.83 -1.76 18.56
CA LEU A 169 2.17 -1.50 19.83
C LEU A 169 0.93 -2.39 20.08
N TYR A 170 0.67 -3.37 19.23
CA TYR A 170 -0.56 -4.18 19.27
C TYR A 170 -0.83 -4.81 20.64
N ASN A 171 0.18 -5.47 21.22
CA ASN A 171 0.04 -6.09 22.55
C ASN A 171 -0.21 -5.05 23.66
N TYR A 172 0.44 -3.88 23.58
CA TYR A 172 0.22 -2.79 24.52
C TYR A 172 -1.22 -2.24 24.44
N ILE A 173 -1.72 -2.03 23.21
CA ILE A 173 -3.09 -1.56 22.97
C ILE A 173 -4.13 -2.56 23.51
N LEU A 174 -3.90 -3.87 23.31
CA LEU A 174 -4.79 -4.92 23.82
C LEU A 174 -4.78 -4.99 25.35
N LEU A 175 -3.59 -5.04 25.98
CA LEU A 175 -3.46 -5.15 27.42
C LEU A 175 -4.07 -3.97 28.16
N ASN A 176 -3.90 -2.75 27.63
CA ASN A 176 -4.44 -1.53 28.22
C ASN A 176 -5.86 -1.21 27.73
N LYS A 177 -6.49 -2.09 26.92
CA LYS A 177 -7.85 -1.90 26.38
C LYS A 177 -8.05 -0.52 25.78
N LEU A 178 -7.06 -0.01 25.02
CA LEU A 178 -7.13 1.30 24.40
C LEU A 178 -8.19 1.31 23.30
N MET A 179 -9.26 2.04 23.54
CA MET A 179 -10.43 2.14 22.66
C MET A 179 -10.69 3.60 22.29
N PHE A 180 -11.32 3.79 21.13
CA PHE A 180 -11.86 5.06 20.68
C PHE A 180 -13.29 4.79 20.15
N PHE A 181 -14.31 5.43 20.74
CA PHE A 181 -15.73 5.14 20.47
C PHE A 181 -16.05 3.63 20.42
N ASP A 182 -15.79 2.93 21.52
CA ASP A 182 -16.03 1.48 21.70
C ASP A 182 -15.33 0.56 20.67
N THR A 183 -14.40 1.08 19.90
CA THR A 183 -13.63 0.32 18.92
C THR A 183 -12.14 0.33 19.29
N PRO A 184 -11.47 -0.83 19.31
CA PRO A 184 -10.04 -0.89 19.60
C PRO A 184 -9.21 -0.05 18.63
N LEU A 185 -8.19 0.66 19.13
CA LEU A 185 -7.34 1.54 18.33
C LEU A 185 -6.64 0.81 17.18
N TYR A 186 -6.25 -0.46 17.37
CA TYR A 186 -5.61 -1.25 16.33
C TYR A 186 -6.53 -1.53 15.11
N ASN A 187 -7.85 -1.36 15.25
CA ASN A 187 -8.80 -1.46 14.15
C ASN A 187 -9.09 -0.10 13.50
N ILE A 188 -9.06 0.98 14.30
CA ILE A 188 -9.41 2.32 13.83
C ILE A 188 -8.26 2.93 13.05
N ILE A 189 -7.04 2.89 13.59
CA ILE A 189 -5.87 3.54 13.00
C ILE A 189 -5.63 3.08 11.55
N PRO A 190 -5.55 1.76 11.25
CA PRO A 190 -5.37 1.33 9.87
C PRO A 190 -6.48 1.78 8.91
N ARG A 191 -7.74 1.86 9.40
CA ARG A 191 -8.87 2.33 8.57
C ARG A 191 -8.72 3.78 8.14
N TYR A 192 -8.36 4.67 9.06
CA TYR A 192 -8.16 6.09 8.72
C TYR A 192 -6.92 6.29 7.84
N LEU A 193 -5.86 5.55 8.10
CA LEU A 193 -4.66 5.56 7.26
C LEU A 193 -4.95 5.05 5.84
N SER A 194 -5.81 4.03 5.69
CA SER A 194 -6.26 3.56 4.37
C SER A 194 -6.99 4.65 3.59
N ILE A 195 -7.82 5.48 4.26
CA ILE A 195 -8.50 6.61 3.61
C ILE A 195 -7.47 7.57 3.02
N ILE A 196 -6.41 7.91 3.78
CA ILE A 196 -5.34 8.79 3.31
C ILE A 196 -4.63 8.17 2.10
N LEU A 197 -4.25 6.89 2.19
CA LEU A 197 -3.57 6.17 1.11
C LEU A 197 -4.38 6.18 -0.19
N TYR A 198 -5.65 5.78 -0.14
CA TYR A 198 -6.50 5.72 -1.34
C TYR A 198 -6.87 7.11 -1.88
N SER A 199 -6.94 8.13 -1.01
CA SER A 199 -7.07 9.52 -1.45
C SER A 199 -5.83 9.97 -2.21
N CYS A 200 -4.63 9.70 -1.70
CA CYS A 200 -3.37 10.01 -2.38
C CYS A 200 -3.28 9.27 -3.73
N ILE A 201 -3.63 7.99 -3.79
CA ILE A 201 -3.66 7.23 -5.05
C ILE A 201 -4.63 7.89 -6.04
N SER A 202 -5.84 8.24 -5.62
CA SER A 202 -6.83 8.90 -6.46
C SER A 202 -6.31 10.22 -7.04
N ILE A 203 -5.71 11.07 -6.21
CA ILE A 203 -5.12 12.34 -6.63
C ILE A 203 -3.97 12.08 -7.61
N ALA A 204 -3.09 11.13 -7.32
CA ALA A 204 -1.98 10.78 -8.19
C ALA A 204 -2.44 10.31 -9.58
N LEU A 205 -3.49 9.49 -9.66
CA LEU A 205 -4.06 9.02 -10.92
C LEU A 205 -4.69 10.18 -11.75
N ILE A 206 -5.27 11.17 -11.07
CA ILE A 206 -5.81 12.38 -11.72
C ILE A 206 -4.68 13.27 -12.23
N VAL A 207 -3.66 13.50 -11.42
CA VAL A 207 -2.53 14.39 -11.74
C VAL A 207 -1.58 13.76 -12.75
N TRP A 208 -1.53 12.42 -12.84
CA TRP A 208 -0.64 11.72 -13.76
C TRP A 208 -0.67 12.29 -15.17
N ARG A 209 0.49 12.61 -15.71
CA ARG A 209 0.67 12.99 -17.11
C ARG A 209 1.78 12.12 -17.71
N LYS A 210 1.57 11.68 -18.94
CA LYS A 210 2.56 10.92 -19.68
C LYS A 210 3.83 11.77 -19.85
N PRO A 211 5.05 11.22 -19.62
CA PRO A 211 6.28 11.94 -20.00
C PRO A 211 6.19 12.30 -21.47
N MET A 212 6.53 13.55 -21.83
CA MET A 212 6.70 13.89 -23.23
C MET A 212 7.94 13.13 -23.72
N THR A 213 7.74 12.23 -24.69
CA THR A 213 8.87 11.68 -25.41
C THR A 213 9.47 12.84 -26.20
N THR A 214 10.58 13.40 -25.73
CA THR A 214 11.43 14.23 -26.56
C THR A 214 11.96 13.34 -27.68
N SER A 215 11.36 13.50 -28.85
CA SER A 215 11.85 12.93 -30.12
C SER A 215 13.16 13.59 -30.51
#